data_002aa3a832ed908deedd665c11ff4e7d
#
_entry.id   002aa3a832ed908deedd665c11ff4e7d
#
_cell.length_a   1.000
_cell.length_b   1.000
_cell.length_c   1.000
_cell.angle_alpha   90.00
_cell.angle_beta   90.00
_cell.angle_gamma   90.00
#
_symmetry.space_group_name_H-M   'P 1'
#
loop_
_entity.id
_entity.type
_entity.pdbx_description
1 polymer ?
#
loop_
_entity_poly.entity_id
_entity_poly.type
_entity_poly.pdbx_seq_one_letter_code
_entity_poly.pdbx_strand_id
1 'polypeptide(L)'
;MYNILVVDDDKEIVESIEIYLRNEGFNIYKAYNGLEALEILMEEEIHLILMDIMMPKLDGIKATIKIREEKNIPIILVSAKSEDTDKIIGLNIGADDYITKPFNLLELVARVKSNLRRYITLGN
;
A
#
# COMPACT_ATOMS: atom_id res chain seq x y z
N MET A 1 -10.83 13.03 -6.92
CA MET A 1 -9.44 12.58 -6.97
C MET A 1 -9.16 11.66 -5.78
N TYR A 2 -8.49 10.56 -6.03
CA TYR A 2 -8.27 9.58 -4.97
C TYR A 2 -6.94 9.79 -4.26
N ASN A 3 -6.93 9.45 -2.97
CA ASN A 3 -5.76 9.60 -2.11
C ASN A 3 -5.08 8.25 -1.92
N ILE A 4 -3.80 8.18 -2.25
CA ILE A 4 -3.00 6.97 -2.11
C ILE A 4 -1.97 7.21 -1.01
N LEU A 5 -1.88 6.28 -0.07
CA LEU A 5 -0.86 6.32 0.97
C LEU A 5 0.27 5.36 0.58
N VAL A 6 1.47 5.89 0.45
CA VAL A 6 2.66 5.10 0.10
C VAL A 6 3.53 4.98 1.35
N VAL A 7 3.78 3.74 1.78
CA VAL A 7 4.50 3.45 3.02
C VAL A 7 5.72 2.59 2.71
N ASP A 8 6.91 3.13 2.91
CA ASP A 8 8.17 2.43 2.71
C ASP A 8 9.26 3.23 3.43
N ASP A 9 10.19 2.58 4.09
CA ASP A 9 11.28 3.29 4.77
C ASP A 9 12.37 3.75 3.81
N ASP A 10 12.35 3.29 2.55
CA ASP A 10 13.25 3.77 1.50
C ASP A 10 12.64 4.99 0.82
N LYS A 11 13.18 6.16 1.13
CA LYS A 11 12.66 7.43 0.61
C LYS A 11 12.75 7.54 -0.90
N GLU A 12 13.75 6.95 -1.52
CA GLU A 12 13.89 6.98 -2.98
C GLU A 12 12.77 6.21 -3.66
N ILE A 13 12.39 5.06 -3.09
CA ILE A 13 11.27 4.28 -3.59
C ILE A 13 9.97 5.08 -3.48
N VAL A 14 9.74 5.70 -2.32
CA VAL A 14 8.55 6.52 -2.10
C VAL A 14 8.46 7.65 -3.12
N GLU A 15 9.56 8.35 -3.36
CA GLU A 15 9.60 9.44 -4.33
C GLU A 15 9.33 8.95 -5.76
N SER A 16 9.89 7.82 -6.14
CA SER A 16 9.67 7.26 -7.47
C SER A 16 8.20 6.90 -7.69
N ILE A 17 7.61 6.25 -6.70
CA ILE A 17 6.20 5.88 -6.77
C ILE A 17 5.33 7.15 -6.81
N GLU A 18 5.66 8.14 -6.00
CA GLU A 18 4.92 9.40 -5.96
C GLU A 18 4.86 10.06 -7.34
N ILE A 19 6.00 10.15 -8.03
CA ILE A 19 6.06 10.78 -9.35
C ILE A 19 5.11 10.09 -10.33
N TYR A 20 5.16 8.77 -10.38
CA TYR A 20 4.36 8.00 -11.33
C TYR A 20 2.86 8.09 -11.01
N LEU A 21 2.49 8.02 -9.74
CA LEU A 21 1.09 8.07 -9.34
C LEU A 21 0.51 9.48 -9.45
N ARG A 22 1.31 10.52 -9.17
CA ARG A 22 0.84 11.90 -9.39
C ARG A 22 0.55 12.17 -10.85
N ASN A 23 1.35 11.62 -11.75
CA ASN A 23 1.10 11.74 -13.18
C ASN A 23 -0.23 11.12 -13.60
N GLU A 24 -0.74 10.17 -12.81
CA GLU A 24 -2.04 9.55 -13.07
C GLU A 24 -3.21 10.29 -12.42
N GLY A 25 -2.92 11.39 -11.75
CA GLY A 25 -3.96 12.22 -11.14
C GLY A 25 -4.27 11.89 -9.68
N PHE A 26 -3.48 11.06 -9.03
CA PHE A 26 -3.70 10.74 -7.62
C PHE A 26 -3.05 11.73 -6.68
N ASN A 27 -3.66 11.96 -5.53
CA ASN A 27 -3.03 12.63 -4.40
C ASN A 27 -2.21 11.61 -3.63
N ILE A 28 -0.98 11.98 -3.24
CA ILE A 28 -0.08 11.05 -2.58
C ILE A 28 0.22 11.52 -1.16
N TYR A 29 0.02 10.62 -0.20
CA TYR A 29 0.46 10.78 1.18
C TYR A 29 1.59 9.81 1.41
N LYS A 30 2.57 10.20 2.23
CA LYS A 30 3.81 9.43 2.40
C LYS A 30 4.02 9.11 3.87
N ALA A 31 4.39 7.86 4.15
CA ALA A 31 4.78 7.42 5.48
C ALA A 31 6.00 6.53 5.35
N TYR A 32 6.84 6.52 6.36
CA TYR A 32 8.13 5.82 6.29
C TYR A 32 8.20 4.64 7.26
N ASN A 33 7.11 4.35 7.95
CA ASN A 33 6.95 3.15 8.76
C ASN A 33 5.46 2.96 9.07
N GLY A 34 5.12 1.84 9.69
CA GLY A 34 3.72 1.51 9.95
C GLY A 34 3.05 2.45 10.95
N LEU A 35 3.79 2.99 11.93
CA LEU A 35 3.21 3.92 12.89
C LEU A 35 2.79 5.22 12.22
N GLU A 36 3.63 5.75 11.35
CA GLU A 36 3.28 6.96 10.58
C GLU A 36 2.08 6.72 9.69
N ALA A 37 2.00 5.52 9.09
CA ALA A 37 0.84 5.17 8.27
C ALA A 37 -0.44 5.21 9.07
N LEU A 38 -0.43 4.63 10.29
CA LEU A 38 -1.61 4.64 11.14
C LEU A 38 -2.03 6.07 11.52
N GLU A 39 -1.07 6.95 11.79
CA GLU A 39 -1.36 8.35 12.11
C GLU A 39 -2.05 9.06 10.94
N ILE A 40 -1.54 8.85 9.72
CA ILE A 40 -2.13 9.47 8.52
C ILE A 40 -3.55 8.96 8.31
N LEU A 41 -3.79 7.67 8.54
CA LEU A 41 -5.12 7.08 8.39
C LEU A 41 -6.13 7.64 9.38
N MET A 42 -5.69 8.16 10.52
CA MET A 42 -6.56 8.82 11.48
C MET A 42 -6.96 10.24 11.05
N GLU A 43 -6.12 10.90 10.26
CA GLU A 43 -6.28 12.30 9.93
C GLU A 43 -6.82 12.52 8.51
N GLU A 44 -6.51 11.63 7.59
CA GLU A 44 -6.79 11.81 6.17
C GLU A 44 -7.64 10.68 5.63
N GLU A 45 -8.48 10.99 4.65
CA GLU A 45 -9.24 9.96 3.94
C GLU A 45 -8.33 9.32 2.90
N ILE A 46 -8.00 8.06 3.08
CA ILE A 46 -7.14 7.29 2.18
C ILE A 46 -7.99 6.26 1.45
N HIS A 47 -7.75 6.11 0.14
CA HIS A 47 -8.53 5.22 -0.71
C HIS A 47 -7.79 3.94 -1.08
N LEU A 48 -6.47 3.93 -0.96
CA LEU A 48 -5.64 2.75 -1.20
C LEU A 48 -4.29 2.93 -0.53
N ILE A 49 -3.72 1.84 -0.04
CA ILE A 49 -2.41 1.84 0.62
C ILE A 49 -1.46 0.93 -0.16
N LEU A 50 -0.27 1.46 -0.48
CA LEU A 50 0.88 0.68 -0.92
C LEU A 50 1.82 0.59 0.27
N MET A 51 2.13 -0.62 0.74
CA MET A 51 2.87 -0.77 1.99
C MET A 51 3.95 -1.83 1.90
N ASP A 52 5.18 -1.43 2.18
CA ASP A 52 6.29 -2.35 2.30
C ASP A 52 6.11 -3.22 3.54
N ILE A 53 6.53 -4.48 3.45
CA ILE A 53 6.45 -5.41 4.59
C ILE A 53 7.56 -5.14 5.60
N MET A 54 8.80 -4.98 5.11
CA MET A 54 9.98 -4.89 5.98
C MET A 54 10.29 -3.44 6.34
N MET A 55 9.79 -3.00 7.48
CA MET A 55 9.99 -1.62 7.95
C MET A 55 10.30 -1.61 9.44
N PRO A 56 11.05 -0.59 9.92
CA PRO A 56 11.27 -0.45 11.35
C PRO A 56 10.00 -0.03 12.09
N LYS A 57 10.02 -0.14 13.39
CA LYS A 57 8.97 0.24 14.33
C LYS A 57 7.72 -0.63 14.22
N LEU A 58 6.99 -0.54 13.12
CA LEU A 58 5.83 -1.38 12.86
C LEU A 58 5.89 -1.83 11.41
N ASP A 59 6.04 -3.15 11.19
CA ASP A 59 6.15 -3.70 9.85
C ASP A 59 4.79 -3.72 9.14
N GLY A 60 4.84 -3.99 7.82
CA GLY A 60 3.64 -3.93 6.98
C GLY A 60 2.60 -4.99 7.30
N ILE A 61 3.02 -6.17 7.78
CA ILE A 61 2.08 -7.24 8.16
C ILE A 61 1.29 -6.80 9.38
N LYS A 62 1.98 -6.34 10.43
CA LYS A 62 1.32 -5.91 11.67
C LYS A 62 0.46 -4.67 11.43
N ALA A 63 0.94 -3.75 10.59
CA ALA A 63 0.15 -2.57 10.24
C ALA A 63 -1.14 -2.97 9.52
N THR A 64 -1.07 -3.91 8.59
CA THR A 64 -2.24 -4.40 7.86
C THR A 64 -3.27 -5.00 8.82
N ILE A 65 -2.83 -5.81 9.78
CA ILE A 65 -3.73 -6.39 10.78
C ILE A 65 -4.47 -5.29 11.53
N LYS A 66 -3.75 -4.27 11.98
CA LYS A 66 -4.36 -3.15 12.71
C LYS A 66 -5.34 -2.36 11.84
N ILE A 67 -4.97 -2.09 10.59
CA ILE A 67 -5.83 -1.35 9.67
C ILE A 67 -7.13 -2.11 9.42
N ARG A 68 -7.05 -3.42 9.26
CA ARG A 68 -8.22 -4.26 8.99
C ARG A 68 -9.20 -4.36 10.15
N GLU A 69 -8.79 -3.98 11.36
CA GLU A 69 -9.72 -3.91 12.48
C GLU A 69 -10.82 -2.87 12.25
N GLU A 70 -10.54 -1.83 11.47
CA GLU A 70 -11.46 -0.70 11.29
C GLU A 70 -11.76 -0.34 9.84
N LYS A 71 -10.94 -0.75 8.88
CA LYS A 71 -11.05 -0.27 7.50
C LYS A 71 -10.94 -1.41 6.49
N ASN A 72 -11.65 -1.24 5.36
CA ASN A 72 -11.63 -2.19 4.25
C ASN A 72 -10.98 -1.62 2.99
N ILE A 73 -10.29 -0.50 3.09
CA ILE A 73 -9.63 0.10 1.91
C ILE A 73 -8.59 -0.88 1.34
N PRO A 74 -8.37 -0.86 0.02
CA PRO A 74 -7.42 -1.79 -0.59
C PRO A 74 -6.00 -1.59 -0.06
N ILE A 75 -5.32 -2.68 0.24
CA ILE A 75 -3.93 -2.69 0.67
C ILE A 75 -3.14 -3.58 -0.27
N ILE A 76 -2.13 -3.00 -0.91
CA ILE A 76 -1.18 -3.72 -1.75
C ILE A 76 0.12 -3.80 -0.96
N LEU A 77 0.54 -5.01 -0.61
CA LEU A 77 1.81 -5.21 0.07
C LEU A 77 2.94 -5.29 -0.95
N VAL A 78 4.07 -4.70 -0.61
CA VAL A 78 5.26 -4.66 -1.47
C VAL A 78 6.42 -5.23 -0.67
N SER A 79 7.18 -6.16 -1.24
CA SER A 79 8.28 -6.77 -0.51
C SER A 79 9.39 -7.23 -1.43
N ALA A 80 10.63 -7.17 -0.92
CA ALA A 80 11.77 -7.75 -1.61
C ALA A 80 11.73 -9.28 -1.59
N LYS A 81 10.90 -9.86 -0.74
CA LYS A 81 10.80 -11.32 -0.62
C LYS A 81 9.74 -11.85 -1.59
N SER A 82 10.17 -12.76 -2.44
CA SER A 82 9.30 -13.40 -3.42
C SER A 82 8.82 -14.77 -2.96
N GLU A 83 9.02 -15.10 -1.68
CA GLU A 83 8.63 -16.40 -1.18
C GLU A 83 7.12 -16.50 -1.03
N ASP A 84 6.60 -17.64 -1.45
CA ASP A 84 5.15 -17.91 -1.40
C ASP A 84 4.60 -17.75 0.01
N THR A 85 5.39 -18.10 1.03
CA THR A 85 4.97 -18.00 2.42
C THR A 85 4.59 -16.58 2.81
N ASP A 86 5.42 -15.59 2.46
CA ASP A 86 5.14 -14.19 2.77
C ASP A 86 3.91 -13.68 2.02
N LYS A 87 3.75 -14.10 0.78
CA LYS A 87 2.59 -13.75 -0.02
C LYS A 87 1.31 -14.33 0.59
N ILE A 88 1.35 -15.60 1.00
CA ILE A 88 0.20 -16.26 1.61
C ILE A 88 -0.17 -15.59 2.92
N ILE A 89 0.80 -15.27 3.77
CA ILE A 89 0.56 -14.58 5.03
C ILE A 89 -0.11 -13.23 4.76
N GLY A 90 0.44 -12.45 3.82
CA GLY A 90 -0.10 -11.14 3.49
C GLY A 90 -1.57 -11.21 3.04
N LEU A 91 -1.89 -12.14 2.16
CA LEU A 91 -3.25 -12.30 1.67
C LEU A 91 -4.20 -12.81 2.78
N ASN A 92 -3.72 -13.69 3.64
CA ASN A 92 -4.54 -14.24 4.73
C ASN A 92 -4.89 -13.20 5.78
N ILE A 93 -4.04 -12.20 6.00
CA ILE A 93 -4.34 -11.13 6.98
C ILE A 93 -5.18 -10.00 6.38
N GLY A 94 -5.55 -10.11 5.11
CA GLY A 94 -6.48 -9.18 4.51
C GLY A 94 -5.90 -8.21 3.50
N ALA A 95 -4.68 -8.43 3.00
CA ALA A 95 -4.16 -7.66 1.89
C ALA A 95 -4.89 -8.06 0.61
N ASP A 96 -5.06 -7.09 -0.29
CA ASP A 96 -5.79 -7.30 -1.54
C ASP A 96 -4.88 -7.70 -2.69
N ASP A 97 -3.59 -7.40 -2.60
CA ASP A 97 -2.65 -7.68 -3.67
C ASP A 97 -1.23 -7.68 -3.10
N TYR A 98 -0.28 -8.15 -3.90
CA TYR A 98 1.10 -8.31 -3.48
C TYR A 98 2.02 -8.05 -4.66
N ILE A 99 3.02 -7.18 -4.48
CA ILE A 99 4.00 -6.85 -5.50
C ILE A 99 5.40 -7.18 -4.98
N THR A 100 6.21 -7.83 -5.79
CA THR A 100 7.58 -8.21 -5.43
C THR A 100 8.58 -7.17 -5.93
N LYS A 101 9.51 -6.77 -5.08
CA LYS A 101 10.65 -5.91 -5.47
C LYS A 101 11.74 -6.78 -6.12
N PRO A 102 12.45 -6.28 -7.11
CA PRO A 102 12.23 -5.02 -7.79
C PRO A 102 10.98 -5.09 -8.67
N PHE A 103 10.23 -4.00 -8.70
CA PHE A 103 8.98 -3.96 -9.47
C PHE A 103 9.10 -2.98 -10.64
N ASN A 104 8.24 -3.18 -11.62
CA ASN A 104 8.08 -2.26 -12.72
C ASN A 104 7.07 -1.20 -12.31
N LEU A 105 7.41 0.08 -12.43
CA LEU A 105 6.52 1.16 -12.00
C LEU A 105 5.22 1.20 -12.81
N LEU A 106 5.26 0.79 -14.09
CA LEU A 106 4.05 0.71 -14.89
C LEU A 106 3.12 -0.40 -14.40
N GLU A 107 3.69 -1.52 -13.97
CA GLU A 107 2.91 -2.59 -13.35
C GLU A 107 2.28 -2.14 -12.04
N LEU A 108 3.05 -1.43 -11.22
CA LEU A 108 2.55 -0.91 -9.95
C LEU A 108 1.36 0.01 -10.18
N VAL A 109 1.47 0.94 -11.14
CA VAL A 109 0.37 1.83 -11.50
C VAL A 109 -0.86 1.05 -11.93
N ALA A 110 -0.67 0.03 -12.77
CA ALA A 110 -1.78 -0.79 -13.25
C ALA A 110 -2.49 -1.51 -12.09
N ARG A 111 -1.74 -2.03 -11.13
CA ARG A 111 -2.32 -2.70 -9.96
C ARG A 111 -3.05 -1.73 -9.05
N VAL A 112 -2.53 -0.53 -8.86
CA VAL A 112 -3.21 0.52 -8.08
C VAL A 112 -4.56 0.81 -8.72
N LYS A 113 -4.58 1.06 -10.03
CA LYS A 113 -5.82 1.36 -10.73
C LYS A 113 -6.81 0.20 -10.67
N SER A 114 -6.34 -1.02 -10.84
CA SER A 114 -7.18 -2.21 -10.81
C SER A 114 -7.82 -2.40 -9.43
N ASN A 115 -7.03 -2.28 -8.37
CA ASN A 115 -7.54 -2.45 -7.01
C ASN A 115 -8.52 -1.34 -6.63
N LEU A 116 -8.25 -0.10 -7.01
CA LEU A 116 -9.16 1.01 -6.77
C LEU A 116 -10.48 0.81 -7.50
N ARG A 117 -10.42 0.46 -8.78
CA ARG A 117 -11.64 0.26 -9.59
C ARG A 117 -12.51 -0.83 -8.96
N ARG A 118 -11.91 -1.92 -8.53
CA ARG A 118 -12.63 -3.03 -7.91
C ARG A 118 -13.29 -2.59 -6.61
N TYR A 119 -12.56 -1.89 -5.77
CA TYR A 119 -13.05 -1.40 -4.49
C TYR A 119 -14.25 -0.44 -4.69
N ILE A 120 -14.12 0.50 -5.60
CA ILE A 120 -15.16 1.49 -5.86
C ILE A 120 -16.39 0.85 -6.50
N THR A 121 -16.17 0.01 -7.50
CA THR A 121 -17.25 -0.60 -8.29
C THR A 121 -18.05 -1.60 -7.47
N LEU A 122 -17.38 -2.42 -6.66
CA LEU A 122 -18.04 -3.48 -5.90
C LEU A 122 -18.58 -3.03 -4.55
N GLY A 123 -18.45 -1.73 -4.26
CA GLY A 123 -19.02 -1.18 -3.04
C GLY A 123 -18.27 -1.56 -1.78
N ASN A 124 -17.05 -1.96 -1.97
CA ASN A 124 -16.15 -2.26 -0.85
C ASN A 124 -16.90 -2.93 0.29
#